data_81d82e63bf77d8ce340c5d197d0206c5
#
_entry.id   81d82e63bf77d8ce340c5d197d0206c5
#
_cell.length_a   1.000
_cell.length_b   1.000
_cell.length_c   1.000
_cell.angle_alpha   90.00
_cell.angle_beta   90.00
_cell.angle_gamma   90.00
#
_symmetry.space_group_name_H-M   'P 1'
#
loop_
_entity.id
_entity.type
_entity.pdbx_description
1 polymer ?
#
loop_
_entity_poly.entity_id
_entity_poly.type
_entity_poly.pdbx_seq_one_letter_code
_entity_poly.pdbx_strand_id
1 'polypeptide(L)'
;MVTPTRTFGTTAAALALLLAAGFPATAASAAADARVGPLFLAGTPIHVCTGSVLDSTDGDLVLTAAHCIAGSGGALSFAPGYDRGVAPFGLWTVSQIYVDPAWLESQNPRHDYAVLRVAPSGTTVPASVESVVGGGFELAPAPATETTVAVTGYPTLGDGPVSCTAATTSTDSYPTVVCAGLGDGTSGGPWVAGSRVVALVGGLDHGGCTDSVSYSPAFGAATLDLLRRAESRGTGDSTPFALPGTCTRS
;
A
#
# COMPACT_ATOMS: atom_id res chain seq x y z
N MET A 1 -66.03 48.95 24.36
CA MET A 1 -65.53 47.55 24.44
C MET A 1 -64.80 47.25 23.13
N VAL A 2 -63.48 47.26 23.12
CA VAL A 2 -62.66 46.99 21.94
C VAL A 2 -61.96 45.66 22.13
N THR A 3 -62.23 44.67 21.32
CA THR A 3 -61.62 43.32 21.34
C THR A 3 -60.32 43.34 20.51
N PRO A 4 -59.19 42.82 21.04
CA PRO A 4 -57.99 42.73 20.24
C PRO A 4 -57.92 41.44 19.42
N THR A 5 -57.70 41.58 18.13
CA THR A 5 -57.48 40.50 17.16
C THR A 5 -56.07 39.96 17.32
N ARG A 6 -55.92 38.67 17.61
CA ARG A 6 -54.60 37.96 17.64
C ARG A 6 -54.27 37.47 16.24
N THR A 7 -53.22 37.97 15.66
CA THR A 7 -52.58 37.44 14.45
C THR A 7 -51.62 36.28 14.82
N PHE A 8 -51.87 35.09 14.31
CA PHE A 8 -50.97 33.96 14.37
C PHE A 8 -49.94 34.07 13.25
N GLY A 9 -48.70 34.34 13.58
CA GLY A 9 -47.59 34.26 12.64
C GLY A 9 -47.11 32.81 12.50
N THR A 10 -47.24 32.25 11.30
CA THR A 10 -46.69 30.96 10.91
C THR A 10 -45.20 31.14 10.54
N THR A 11 -44.32 30.73 11.38
CA THR A 11 -42.88 30.63 11.07
C THR A 11 -42.62 29.34 10.27
N ALA A 12 -42.36 29.47 8.97
CA ALA A 12 -41.88 28.39 8.13
C ALA A 12 -40.39 28.15 8.44
N ALA A 13 -40.07 27.02 9.08
CA ALA A 13 -38.69 26.57 9.24
C ALA A 13 -38.21 25.96 7.92
N ALA A 14 -37.30 26.67 7.23
CA ALA A 14 -36.61 26.14 6.06
C ALA A 14 -35.54 25.14 6.52
N LEU A 15 -35.75 23.85 6.26
CA LEU A 15 -34.77 22.78 6.49
C LEU A 15 -33.74 22.84 5.35
N ALA A 16 -32.58 23.42 5.59
CA ALA A 16 -31.49 23.41 4.63
C ALA A 16 -30.83 22.00 4.65
N LEU A 17 -31.11 21.19 3.63
CA LEU A 17 -30.34 19.96 3.36
C LEU A 17 -28.93 20.36 2.89
N LEU A 18 -27.95 20.27 3.76
CA LEU A 18 -26.54 20.31 3.39
C LEU A 18 -26.19 18.98 2.70
N LEU A 19 -26.21 18.96 1.38
CA LEU A 19 -25.58 17.93 0.57
C LEU A 19 -24.07 18.06 0.79
N ALA A 20 -23.50 17.22 1.63
CA ALA A 20 -22.05 17.05 1.70
C ALA A 20 -21.59 16.43 0.38
N ALA A 21 -21.20 17.27 -0.57
CA ALA A 21 -20.45 16.83 -1.75
C ALA A 21 -19.10 16.33 -1.24
N GLY A 22 -18.94 15.01 -1.14
CA GLY A 22 -17.67 14.39 -0.80
C GLY A 22 -16.65 14.71 -1.90
N PHE A 23 -15.69 15.57 -1.59
CA PHE A 23 -14.55 15.77 -2.49
C PHE A 23 -13.70 14.49 -2.49
N PRO A 24 -13.13 14.08 -3.66
CA PRO A 24 -12.20 12.97 -3.69
C PRO A 24 -10.99 13.29 -2.79
N ALA A 25 -10.54 12.30 -2.05
CA ALA A 25 -9.30 12.44 -1.26
C ALA A 25 -8.12 12.62 -2.21
N THR A 26 -7.15 13.42 -1.80
CA THR A 26 -5.91 13.67 -2.54
C THR A 26 -4.73 13.29 -1.67
N ALA A 27 -3.79 12.52 -2.21
CA ALA A 27 -2.55 12.19 -1.52
C ALA A 27 -1.74 13.48 -1.33
N ALA A 28 -1.19 13.64 -0.14
CA ALA A 28 -0.36 14.77 0.23
C ALA A 28 0.99 14.27 0.77
N SER A 29 2.00 15.15 0.77
CA SER A 29 3.25 14.87 1.47
C SER A 29 2.94 14.53 2.93
N ALA A 30 3.50 13.41 3.40
CA ALA A 30 3.24 12.87 4.72
C ALA A 30 4.53 12.77 5.52
N ALA A 31 4.42 12.64 6.84
CA ALA A 31 5.53 12.17 7.65
C ALA A 31 5.83 10.70 7.31
N ALA A 32 7.11 10.35 7.23
CA ALA A 32 7.51 8.99 6.96
C ALA A 32 7.10 8.07 8.13
N ASP A 33 6.33 7.01 7.84
CA ASP A 33 6.12 5.90 8.77
C ASP A 33 7.36 5.01 8.72
N ALA A 34 7.97 4.72 9.86
CA ALA A 34 9.17 3.89 9.94
C ALA A 34 9.01 2.51 9.29
N ARG A 35 7.78 2.00 9.23
CA ARG A 35 7.45 0.67 8.69
C ARG A 35 7.25 0.66 7.18
N VAL A 36 7.16 1.83 6.52
CA VAL A 36 6.92 1.96 5.08
C VAL A 36 8.14 2.58 4.42
N GLY A 37 8.53 2.11 3.25
CA GLY A 37 9.68 2.64 2.56
C GLY A 37 9.70 2.31 1.07
N PRO A 38 10.52 3.04 0.28
CA PRO A 38 10.72 2.74 -1.12
C PRO A 38 11.55 1.46 -1.31
N LEU A 39 11.32 0.81 -2.45
CA LEU A 39 12.17 -0.24 -3.00
C LEU A 39 13.06 0.36 -4.08
N PHE A 40 14.35 0.44 -3.81
CA PHE A 40 15.36 0.93 -4.73
C PHE A 40 15.90 -0.17 -5.63
N LEU A 41 16.22 0.15 -6.88
CA LEU A 41 17.09 -0.69 -7.69
C LEU A 41 18.50 -0.67 -7.09
N ALA A 42 19.02 -1.85 -6.74
CA ALA A 42 20.31 -1.97 -6.02
C ALA A 42 21.44 -1.21 -6.74
N GLY A 43 22.17 -0.42 -5.97
CA GLY A 43 23.28 0.39 -6.48
C GLY A 43 22.86 1.68 -7.21
N THR A 44 21.58 2.03 -7.22
CA THR A 44 21.08 3.27 -7.83
C THR A 44 20.25 4.09 -6.84
N PRO A 45 20.09 5.42 -7.05
CA PRO A 45 19.16 6.24 -6.29
C PRO A 45 17.70 6.14 -6.79
N ILE A 46 17.41 5.23 -7.72
CA ILE A 46 16.09 5.10 -8.34
C ILE A 46 15.26 4.11 -7.53
N HIS A 47 14.16 4.56 -6.97
CA HIS A 47 13.16 3.67 -6.39
C HIS A 47 11.98 3.49 -7.35
N VAL A 48 11.45 2.29 -7.38
CA VAL A 48 10.45 1.86 -8.38
C VAL A 48 9.13 1.45 -7.77
N CYS A 49 9.14 1.16 -6.47
CA CYS A 49 7.98 0.66 -5.73
C CYS A 49 8.08 1.02 -4.26
N THR A 50 7.05 0.65 -3.52
CA THR A 50 6.92 0.82 -2.07
C THR A 50 6.81 -0.55 -1.41
N GLY A 51 7.33 -0.68 -0.20
CA GLY A 51 7.16 -1.86 0.65
C GLY A 51 6.75 -1.48 2.07
N SER A 52 6.26 -2.46 2.82
CA SER A 52 5.90 -2.28 4.23
C SER A 52 6.34 -3.46 5.08
N VAL A 53 6.87 -3.18 6.27
CA VAL A 53 7.32 -4.19 7.22
C VAL A 53 6.13 -4.92 7.80
N LEU A 54 6.16 -6.26 7.74
CA LEU A 54 5.17 -7.14 8.34
C LEU A 54 5.58 -7.54 9.75
N ASP A 55 4.60 -7.66 10.64
CA ASP A 55 4.72 -8.41 11.89
C ASP A 55 4.92 -9.88 11.53
N SER A 56 6.04 -10.46 11.92
CA SER A 56 6.45 -11.81 11.52
C SER A 56 7.41 -12.44 12.52
N THR A 57 7.46 -13.77 12.56
CA THR A 57 8.23 -14.54 13.55
C THR A 57 9.70 -14.11 13.66
N ASP A 58 10.36 -13.84 12.53
CA ASP A 58 11.78 -13.46 12.50
C ASP A 58 11.98 -11.93 12.35
N GLY A 59 10.90 -11.19 12.09
CA GLY A 59 10.91 -9.73 11.95
C GLY A 59 11.64 -9.23 10.71
N ASP A 60 11.81 -10.05 9.68
CA ASP A 60 12.61 -9.75 8.49
C ASP A 60 11.79 -9.74 7.17
N LEU A 61 10.47 -9.64 7.27
CA LEU A 61 9.57 -9.71 6.13
C LEU A 61 8.98 -8.34 5.74
N VAL A 62 8.91 -8.09 4.43
CA VAL A 62 8.37 -6.88 3.83
C VAL A 62 7.33 -7.26 2.76
N LEU A 63 6.16 -6.65 2.81
CA LEU A 63 5.09 -6.79 1.81
C LEU A 63 5.30 -5.78 0.68
N THR A 64 5.06 -6.20 -0.55
CA THR A 64 5.01 -5.33 -1.75
C THR A 64 4.12 -5.95 -2.83
N ALA A 65 3.97 -5.29 -3.97
CA ALA A 65 3.30 -5.86 -5.14
C ALA A 65 4.23 -6.83 -5.90
N ALA A 66 3.67 -7.88 -6.49
CA ALA A 66 4.48 -8.86 -7.22
C ALA A 66 5.04 -8.30 -8.52
N HIS A 67 4.32 -7.39 -9.20
CA HIS A 67 4.81 -6.72 -10.40
C HIS A 67 6.06 -5.84 -10.16
N CYS A 68 6.37 -5.52 -8.91
CA CYS A 68 7.57 -4.76 -8.53
C CYS A 68 8.86 -5.59 -8.63
N ILE A 69 8.76 -6.90 -8.82
CA ILE A 69 9.89 -7.80 -8.67
C ILE A 69 10.24 -8.45 -10.01
N ALA A 70 11.53 -8.57 -10.28
CA ALA A 70 12.07 -9.36 -11.37
C ALA A 70 13.18 -10.29 -10.87
N GLY A 71 13.24 -11.50 -11.43
CA GLY A 71 14.18 -12.52 -10.99
C GLY A 71 13.96 -12.93 -9.55
N SER A 72 15.02 -13.09 -8.77
CA SER A 72 14.98 -13.44 -7.35
C SER A 72 14.85 -12.24 -6.40
N GLY A 73 14.64 -11.04 -6.94
CA GLY A 73 14.56 -9.81 -6.15
C GLY A 73 15.90 -9.26 -5.66
N GLY A 74 17.02 -9.94 -5.89
CA GLY A 74 18.35 -9.51 -5.41
C GLY A 74 18.87 -8.18 -5.98
N ALA A 75 18.16 -7.61 -6.97
CA ALA A 75 18.41 -6.28 -7.50
C ALA A 75 17.62 -5.18 -6.74
N LEU A 76 16.97 -5.51 -5.62
CA LEU A 76 16.18 -4.57 -4.84
C LEU A 76 16.79 -4.34 -3.45
N SER A 77 16.65 -3.10 -2.97
CA SER A 77 16.94 -2.72 -1.59
C SER A 77 15.78 -1.94 -1.01
N PHE A 78 15.37 -2.28 0.20
CA PHE A 78 14.31 -1.61 0.94
C PHE A 78 14.90 -0.56 1.89
N ALA A 79 14.29 0.62 1.98
CA ALA A 79 14.69 1.70 2.87
C ALA A 79 13.53 2.15 3.76
N PRO A 80 13.30 1.49 4.92
CA PRO A 80 12.19 1.85 5.81
C PRO A 80 12.32 3.28 6.33
N GLY A 81 11.19 4.00 6.41
CA GLY A 81 11.16 5.37 6.92
C GLY A 81 11.94 6.39 6.10
N TYR A 82 12.26 6.10 4.84
CA TYR A 82 13.00 7.01 3.97
C TYR A 82 12.29 8.35 3.83
N ASP A 83 13.05 9.43 3.94
CA ASP A 83 12.53 10.79 3.74
C ASP A 83 13.65 11.71 3.22
N ARG A 84 13.41 12.40 2.12
CA ARG A 84 14.28 13.44 1.52
C ARG A 84 15.77 13.09 1.50
N GLY A 85 16.10 11.93 0.93
CA GLY A 85 17.48 11.47 0.81
C GLY A 85 18.06 10.79 2.05
N VAL A 86 17.30 10.69 3.14
CA VAL A 86 17.73 10.07 4.39
C VAL A 86 17.07 8.71 4.57
N ALA A 87 17.86 7.67 4.79
CA ALA A 87 17.43 6.32 5.17
C ALA A 87 17.75 6.10 6.66
N PRO A 88 16.88 6.52 7.60
CA PRO A 88 17.20 6.55 9.03
C PRO A 88 17.47 5.16 9.62
N PHE A 89 16.90 4.12 9.01
CA PHE A 89 17.08 2.71 9.41
C PHE A 89 17.99 1.93 8.46
N GLY A 90 18.75 2.64 7.60
CA GLY A 90 19.64 2.04 6.62
C GLY A 90 18.94 1.40 5.44
N LEU A 91 19.73 0.67 4.63
CA LEU A 91 19.25 -0.10 3.49
C LEU A 91 19.19 -1.58 3.85
N TRP A 92 18.20 -2.28 3.33
CA TRP A 92 17.94 -3.69 3.55
C TRP A 92 17.90 -4.41 2.20
N THR A 93 18.85 -5.31 1.98
CA THR A 93 18.95 -6.08 0.73
C THR A 93 17.92 -7.20 0.73
N VAL A 94 17.21 -7.39 -0.38
CA VAL A 94 16.30 -8.52 -0.58
C VAL A 94 17.13 -9.79 -0.76
N SER A 95 16.93 -10.78 0.11
CA SER A 95 17.62 -12.06 0.09
C SER A 95 16.78 -13.21 -0.49
N GLN A 96 15.47 -13.14 -0.33
CA GLN A 96 14.51 -14.09 -0.89
C GLN A 96 13.20 -13.38 -1.22
N ILE A 97 12.45 -13.92 -2.18
CA ILE A 97 11.09 -13.49 -2.50
C ILE A 97 10.14 -14.68 -2.39
N TYR A 98 8.91 -14.38 -2.05
CA TYR A 98 7.81 -15.32 -2.02
C TYR A 98 6.65 -14.70 -2.78
N VAL A 99 6.16 -15.40 -3.79
CA VAL A 99 5.15 -14.92 -4.73
C VAL A 99 4.06 -15.98 -4.86
N ASP A 100 2.84 -15.54 -5.06
CA ASP A 100 1.72 -16.48 -5.27
C ASP A 100 1.91 -17.29 -6.57
N PRO A 101 1.65 -18.60 -6.57
CA PRO A 101 1.77 -19.43 -7.77
C PRO A 101 0.96 -18.92 -8.97
N ALA A 102 -0.22 -18.33 -8.75
CA ALA A 102 -1.04 -17.81 -9.85
C ALA A 102 -0.42 -16.55 -10.49
N TRP A 103 0.39 -15.78 -9.73
CA TRP A 103 1.22 -14.73 -10.32
C TRP A 103 2.36 -15.32 -11.15
N LEU A 104 3.06 -16.31 -10.61
CA LEU A 104 4.19 -16.95 -11.32
C LEU A 104 3.74 -17.61 -12.62
N GLU A 105 2.56 -18.20 -12.64
CA GLU A 105 2.02 -18.92 -13.81
C GLU A 105 1.52 -17.98 -14.91
N SER A 106 0.84 -16.90 -14.56
CA SER A 106 0.10 -16.09 -15.54
C SER A 106 0.09 -14.58 -15.27
N GLN A 107 0.82 -14.12 -14.25
CA GLN A 107 0.77 -12.73 -13.76
C GLN A 107 -0.67 -12.28 -13.48
N ASN A 108 -1.45 -13.17 -12.84
CA ASN A 108 -2.84 -12.90 -12.50
C ASN A 108 -2.94 -11.69 -11.54
N PRO A 109 -3.57 -10.58 -11.95
CA PRO A 109 -3.62 -9.37 -11.14
C PRO A 109 -4.35 -9.53 -9.80
N ARG A 110 -5.14 -10.60 -9.62
CA ARG A 110 -5.76 -10.92 -8.34
C ARG A 110 -4.78 -11.47 -7.30
N HIS A 111 -3.56 -11.78 -7.72
CA HIS A 111 -2.47 -12.31 -6.91
C HIS A 111 -1.21 -11.44 -7.00
N ASP A 112 -1.37 -10.15 -7.32
CA ASP A 112 -0.28 -9.17 -7.45
C ASP A 112 0.19 -8.70 -6.06
N TYR A 113 0.73 -9.63 -5.27
CA TYR A 113 1.36 -9.38 -3.98
C TYR A 113 2.57 -10.31 -3.80
N ALA A 114 3.55 -9.84 -3.06
CA ALA A 114 4.75 -10.60 -2.73
C ALA A 114 5.22 -10.28 -1.32
N VAL A 115 5.88 -11.26 -0.71
CA VAL A 115 6.59 -11.11 0.55
C VAL A 115 8.09 -11.21 0.26
N LEU A 116 8.86 -10.23 0.71
CA LEU A 116 10.30 -10.18 0.59
C LEU A 116 10.93 -10.51 1.94
N ARG A 117 11.96 -11.34 1.94
CA ARG A 117 12.86 -11.46 3.09
C ARG A 117 14.02 -10.52 2.88
N VAL A 118 14.30 -9.70 3.87
CA VAL A 118 15.35 -8.67 3.80
C VAL A 118 16.41 -8.87 4.88
N ALA A 119 17.61 -8.40 4.61
CA ALA A 119 18.73 -8.39 5.54
C ALA A 119 19.44 -7.03 5.51
N PRO A 120 20.05 -6.58 6.63
CA PRO A 120 20.75 -5.31 6.65
C PRO A 120 21.88 -5.28 5.61
N SER A 121 21.96 -4.20 4.83
CA SER A 121 23.04 -4.02 3.86
C SER A 121 24.34 -3.58 4.57
N GLY A 122 25.43 -4.33 4.35
CA GLY A 122 26.77 -3.91 4.79
C GLY A 122 27.03 -3.94 6.30
N THR A 123 26.18 -4.59 7.10
CA THR A 123 26.38 -4.74 8.56
C THR A 123 26.34 -6.22 8.96
N THR A 124 27.15 -6.57 9.98
CA THR A 124 27.16 -7.90 10.59
C THR A 124 26.33 -7.98 11.87
N VAL A 125 25.66 -6.87 12.26
CA VAL A 125 24.84 -6.85 13.47
C VAL A 125 23.53 -7.59 13.16
N PRO A 126 23.21 -8.66 13.89
CA PRO A 126 21.96 -9.37 13.71
C PRO A 126 20.83 -8.51 14.29
N ALA A 127 20.14 -7.80 13.41
CA ALA A 127 18.93 -7.06 13.73
C ALA A 127 17.88 -7.37 12.66
N SER A 128 16.64 -7.49 13.04
CA SER A 128 15.53 -7.59 12.10
C SER A 128 15.02 -6.20 11.73
N VAL A 129 14.47 -6.05 10.52
CA VAL A 129 13.91 -4.76 10.07
C VAL A 129 12.80 -4.32 11.01
N GLU A 130 11.95 -5.23 11.46
CA GLU A 130 10.87 -4.97 12.39
C GLU A 130 11.38 -4.42 13.73
N SER A 131 12.46 -5.00 14.27
CA SER A 131 13.03 -4.54 15.54
C SER A 131 13.58 -3.12 15.47
N VAL A 132 14.17 -2.71 14.36
CA VAL A 132 14.75 -1.36 14.23
C VAL A 132 13.71 -0.29 13.90
N VAL A 133 12.59 -0.65 13.27
CA VAL A 133 11.51 0.31 12.99
C VAL A 133 10.45 0.36 14.10
N GLY A 134 10.55 -0.52 15.12
CA GLY A 134 9.67 -0.52 16.28
C GLY A 134 8.36 -1.30 16.09
N GLY A 135 8.33 -2.28 15.18
CA GLY A 135 7.19 -3.18 14.93
C GLY A 135 6.88 -3.34 13.44
N GLY A 136 5.96 -4.25 13.14
CA GLY A 136 5.43 -4.52 11.80
C GLY A 136 3.92 -4.28 11.72
N PHE A 137 3.36 -4.39 10.52
CA PHE A 137 1.91 -4.44 10.33
C PHE A 137 1.44 -5.90 10.37
N GLU A 138 0.37 -6.16 11.10
CA GLU A 138 -0.34 -7.43 11.00
C GLU A 138 -0.97 -7.55 9.60
N LEU A 139 -0.67 -8.64 8.87
CA LEU A 139 -1.32 -8.91 7.60
C LEU A 139 -2.73 -9.44 7.85
N ALA A 140 -3.74 -8.80 7.27
CA ALA A 140 -5.13 -9.15 7.48
C ALA A 140 -5.89 -9.26 6.14
N PRO A 141 -7.04 -9.97 6.12
CA PRO A 141 -7.88 -10.06 4.94
C PRO A 141 -8.35 -8.70 4.43
N ALA A 142 -8.69 -8.67 3.13
CA ALA A 142 -9.21 -7.48 2.47
C ALA A 142 -10.36 -6.83 3.25
N PRO A 143 -10.42 -5.49 3.27
CA PRO A 143 -11.41 -4.77 4.04
C PRO A 143 -12.81 -4.89 3.40
N ALA A 144 -13.85 -4.78 4.22
CA ALA A 144 -15.18 -4.51 3.71
C ALA A 144 -15.21 -3.13 3.03
N THR A 145 -16.19 -2.90 2.14
CA THR A 145 -16.47 -1.57 1.61
C THR A 145 -16.78 -0.59 2.75
N GLU A 146 -16.54 0.70 2.53
CA GLU A 146 -16.69 1.78 3.53
C GLU A 146 -15.71 1.70 4.71
N THR A 147 -14.71 0.80 4.67
CA THR A 147 -13.62 0.80 5.65
C THR A 147 -12.68 1.98 5.37
N THR A 148 -12.42 2.80 6.36
CA THR A 148 -11.42 3.87 6.25
C THR A 148 -10.02 3.28 6.33
N VAL A 149 -9.20 3.55 5.31
CA VAL A 149 -7.79 3.13 5.24
C VAL A 149 -6.88 4.33 5.00
N ALA A 150 -5.69 4.28 5.58
CA ALA A 150 -4.59 5.15 5.20
C ALA A 150 -3.75 4.42 4.14
N VAL A 151 -3.55 5.05 2.98
CA VAL A 151 -2.71 4.54 1.90
C VAL A 151 -1.43 5.35 1.87
N THR A 152 -0.28 4.70 1.92
CA THR A 152 1.02 5.38 1.86
C THR A 152 1.87 4.79 0.75
N GLY A 153 2.55 5.65 -0.01
CA GLY A 153 3.44 5.22 -1.08
C GLY A 153 4.56 6.22 -1.34
N TYR A 154 5.56 5.78 -2.10
CA TYR A 154 6.72 6.57 -2.49
C TYR A 154 6.71 6.77 -4.00
N PRO A 155 6.23 7.93 -4.51
CA PRO A 155 6.23 8.21 -5.95
C PRO A 155 7.66 8.26 -6.51
N THR A 156 7.92 7.63 -7.67
CA THR A 156 9.26 7.52 -8.29
C THR A 156 9.98 8.87 -8.47
N LEU A 157 9.23 9.94 -8.70
CA LEU A 157 9.78 11.31 -8.85
C LEU A 157 9.70 12.14 -7.55
N GLY A 158 9.34 11.50 -6.41
CA GLY A 158 9.19 12.17 -5.12
C GLY A 158 10.39 11.94 -4.21
N ASP A 159 10.65 12.89 -3.31
CA ASP A 159 11.73 12.81 -2.32
C ASP A 159 11.31 12.07 -1.04
N GLY A 160 10.01 11.85 -0.84
CA GLY A 160 9.47 11.27 0.38
C GLY A 160 8.09 10.67 0.16
N PRO A 161 7.45 10.18 1.23
CA PRO A 161 6.16 9.53 1.13
C PRO A 161 5.03 10.53 0.83
N VAL A 162 4.02 10.01 0.13
CA VAL A 162 2.69 10.62 0.06
C VAL A 162 1.69 9.71 0.74
N SER A 163 0.66 10.28 1.35
CA SER A 163 -0.38 9.51 2.01
C SER A 163 -1.76 10.09 1.75
N CYS A 164 -2.73 9.21 1.77
CA CYS A 164 -4.14 9.54 1.59
C CYS A 164 -4.98 8.70 2.54
N THR A 165 -6.04 9.28 3.09
CA THR A 165 -7.04 8.55 3.87
C THR A 165 -8.36 8.56 3.10
N ALA A 166 -8.89 7.37 2.81
CA ALA A 166 -10.11 7.21 2.04
C ALA A 166 -10.94 6.03 2.54
N ALA A 167 -12.25 6.05 2.26
CA ALA A 167 -13.10 4.89 2.42
C ALA A 167 -12.92 3.94 1.24
N THR A 168 -12.88 2.65 1.51
CA THR A 168 -12.77 1.62 0.48
C THR A 168 -14.10 1.42 -0.24
N THR A 169 -14.01 1.16 -1.53
CA THR A 169 -15.11 0.70 -2.40
C THR A 169 -14.69 -0.59 -3.10
N SER A 170 -15.43 -1.04 -4.09
CA SER A 170 -15.08 -2.21 -4.89
C SER A 170 -15.36 -1.95 -6.37
N THR A 171 -14.41 -2.30 -7.22
CA THR A 171 -14.52 -2.28 -8.68
C THR A 171 -14.11 -3.65 -9.20
N ASP A 172 -15.00 -4.35 -9.91
CA ASP A 172 -14.75 -5.69 -10.44
C ASP A 172 -14.18 -6.68 -9.40
N SER A 173 -14.67 -6.59 -8.16
CA SER A 173 -14.19 -7.34 -6.99
C SER A 173 -12.75 -7.03 -6.56
N TYR A 174 -12.18 -5.93 -7.00
CA TYR A 174 -10.94 -5.38 -6.42
C TYR A 174 -11.29 -4.34 -5.36
N PRO A 175 -10.72 -4.42 -4.15
CA PRO A 175 -10.72 -3.28 -3.23
C PRO A 175 -10.23 -2.04 -3.96
N THR A 176 -10.95 -0.94 -3.82
CA THR A 176 -10.71 0.29 -4.57
C THR A 176 -10.73 1.47 -3.63
N VAL A 177 -9.81 2.41 -3.81
CA VAL A 177 -9.85 3.74 -3.18
C VAL A 177 -9.79 4.84 -4.24
N VAL A 178 -10.52 5.91 -4.00
CA VAL A 178 -10.42 7.14 -4.78
C VAL A 178 -9.51 8.11 -4.04
N CYS A 179 -8.29 8.26 -4.55
CA CYS A 179 -7.24 9.06 -3.93
C CYS A 179 -6.28 9.57 -5.01
N ALA A 180 -6.38 10.83 -5.36
CA ALA A 180 -5.51 11.44 -6.34
C ALA A 180 -4.08 11.64 -5.81
N GLY A 181 -3.06 11.40 -6.65
CA GLY A 181 -1.64 11.61 -6.34
C GLY A 181 -0.88 10.36 -5.93
N LEU A 182 -1.51 9.17 -6.01
CA LEU A 182 -0.82 7.89 -5.87
C LEU A 182 -0.33 7.42 -7.24
N GLY A 183 0.73 8.04 -7.75
CA GLY A 183 1.32 7.75 -9.06
C GLY A 183 2.34 6.62 -9.06
N ASP A 184 3.12 6.53 -10.16
CA ASP A 184 4.18 5.52 -10.33
C ASP A 184 5.14 5.51 -9.12
N GLY A 185 5.55 4.31 -8.71
CA GLY A 185 6.40 4.10 -7.52
C GLY A 185 5.62 3.82 -6.25
N THR A 186 4.33 4.19 -6.17
CA THR A 186 3.49 3.88 -5.00
C THR A 186 3.03 2.41 -4.98
N SER A 187 3.22 1.66 -6.06
CA SER A 187 2.98 0.22 -6.16
C SER A 187 3.57 -0.54 -4.97
N GLY A 188 2.80 -1.44 -4.37
CA GLY A 188 3.17 -2.15 -3.14
C GLY A 188 2.93 -1.34 -1.86
N GLY A 189 2.57 -0.06 -1.97
CA GLY A 189 2.23 0.79 -0.82
C GLY A 189 1.05 0.23 -0.02
N PRO A 190 1.17 0.11 1.31
CA PRO A 190 0.16 -0.52 2.13
C PRO A 190 -1.11 0.33 2.27
N TRP A 191 -2.27 -0.35 2.34
CA TRP A 191 -3.50 0.23 2.84
C TRP A 191 -3.71 -0.25 4.27
N VAL A 192 -3.67 0.67 5.21
CA VAL A 192 -3.65 0.37 6.64
C VAL A 192 -4.96 0.75 7.31
N ALA A 193 -5.57 -0.19 8.01
CA ALA A 193 -6.71 0.00 8.89
C ALA A 193 -6.29 -0.30 10.34
N GLY A 194 -6.12 0.73 11.16
CA GLY A 194 -5.56 0.60 12.51
C GLY A 194 -4.08 0.17 12.47
N SER A 195 -3.76 -1.01 13.01
CA SER A 195 -2.41 -1.60 12.98
C SER A 195 -2.23 -2.65 11.86
N ARG A 196 -3.25 -2.87 11.03
CA ARG A 196 -3.26 -3.95 10.05
C ARG A 196 -3.12 -3.44 8.64
N VAL A 197 -2.27 -4.11 7.84
CA VAL A 197 -2.27 -3.96 6.39
C VAL A 197 -3.33 -4.90 5.81
N VAL A 198 -4.32 -4.31 5.14
CA VAL A 198 -5.52 -4.99 4.63
C VAL A 198 -5.58 -5.04 3.10
N ALA A 199 -4.70 -4.30 2.44
CA ALA A 199 -4.57 -4.18 0.99
C ALA A 199 -3.24 -3.50 0.64
N LEU A 200 -2.92 -3.40 -0.65
CA LEU A 200 -1.78 -2.65 -1.18
C LEU A 200 -2.12 -2.00 -2.52
N VAL A 201 -1.31 -1.06 -2.97
CA VAL A 201 -1.40 -0.50 -4.34
C VAL A 201 -0.88 -1.55 -5.32
N GLY A 202 -1.77 -2.15 -6.11
CA GLY A 202 -1.45 -3.24 -7.04
C GLY A 202 -2.69 -3.87 -7.66
N GLY A 203 -2.55 -5.03 -8.27
CA GLY A 203 -3.66 -5.78 -8.85
C GLY A 203 -4.08 -5.25 -10.22
N LEU A 204 -5.35 -4.89 -10.36
CA LEU A 204 -5.89 -4.43 -11.63
C LEU A 204 -5.06 -3.27 -12.19
N ASP A 205 -4.56 -3.44 -13.42
CA ASP A 205 -3.70 -2.46 -14.10
C ASP A 205 -2.51 -1.97 -13.23
N HIS A 206 -1.88 -2.90 -12.47
CA HIS A 206 -0.76 -2.63 -11.55
C HIS A 206 -1.08 -1.58 -10.47
N GLY A 207 -2.36 -1.48 -10.08
CA GLY A 207 -2.80 -0.54 -9.06
C GLY A 207 -3.60 0.65 -9.60
N GLY A 208 -3.79 0.75 -10.92
CA GLY A 208 -4.65 1.74 -11.55
C GLY A 208 -4.05 2.43 -12.77
N CYS A 209 -4.91 2.90 -13.68
CA CYS A 209 -4.53 3.63 -14.89
C CYS A 209 -4.45 5.14 -14.72
N THR A 210 -4.90 5.67 -13.59
CA THR A 210 -4.92 7.11 -13.30
C THR A 210 -4.41 7.35 -11.88
N ASP A 211 -3.87 8.54 -11.64
CA ASP A 211 -3.41 8.94 -10.31
C ASP A 211 -4.55 9.16 -9.30
N SER A 212 -5.80 9.01 -9.73
CA SER A 212 -6.98 9.31 -8.88
C SER A 212 -7.69 8.08 -8.35
N VAL A 213 -7.38 6.88 -8.86
CA VAL A 213 -8.00 5.64 -8.43
C VAL A 213 -6.91 4.59 -8.25
N SER A 214 -6.87 3.94 -7.09
CA SER A 214 -6.00 2.81 -6.84
C SER A 214 -6.79 1.55 -6.52
N TYR A 215 -6.27 0.43 -7.00
CA TYR A 215 -6.80 -0.91 -6.79
C TYR A 215 -5.85 -1.75 -5.92
N SER A 216 -6.40 -2.83 -5.36
CA SER A 216 -5.62 -3.85 -4.65
C SER A 216 -6.11 -5.24 -5.03
N PRO A 217 -5.23 -6.26 -5.11
CA PRO A 217 -5.70 -7.64 -5.01
C PRO A 217 -6.41 -7.83 -3.68
N ALA A 218 -7.48 -8.63 -3.67
CA ALA A 218 -8.21 -8.92 -2.43
C ALA A 218 -7.39 -9.91 -1.58
N PHE A 219 -6.87 -9.45 -0.45
CA PHE A 219 -6.18 -10.32 0.50
C PHE A 219 -7.13 -11.36 1.10
N GLY A 220 -6.67 -12.59 1.22
CA GLY A 220 -7.45 -13.71 1.72
C GLY A 220 -6.58 -14.87 2.17
N ALA A 221 -7.12 -16.07 2.13
CA ALA A 221 -6.40 -17.26 2.56
C ALA A 221 -5.05 -17.44 1.82
N ALA A 222 -5.02 -17.22 0.49
CA ALA A 222 -3.79 -17.34 -0.30
C ALA A 222 -2.70 -16.37 0.13
N THR A 223 -3.07 -15.11 0.47
CA THR A 223 -2.11 -14.12 0.97
C THR A 223 -1.55 -14.50 2.34
N LEU A 224 -2.40 -15.03 3.23
CA LEU A 224 -1.97 -15.54 4.54
C LEU A 224 -1.13 -16.82 4.42
N ASP A 225 -1.43 -17.69 3.46
CA ASP A 225 -0.61 -18.88 3.17
C ASP A 225 0.78 -18.49 2.65
N LEU A 226 0.86 -17.43 1.84
CA LEU A 226 2.11 -16.89 1.35
C LEU A 226 2.98 -16.37 2.52
N LEU A 227 2.39 -15.61 3.45
CA LEU A 227 3.09 -15.16 4.66
C LEU A 227 3.63 -16.36 5.46
N ARG A 228 2.78 -17.36 5.74
CA ARG A 228 3.20 -18.57 6.47
C ARG A 228 4.35 -19.30 5.77
N ARG A 229 4.33 -19.38 4.43
CA ARG A 229 5.42 -19.96 3.64
C ARG A 229 6.72 -19.15 3.82
N ALA A 230 6.64 -17.83 3.82
CA ALA A 230 7.78 -16.97 4.07
C ALA A 230 8.32 -17.13 5.49
N GLU A 231 7.47 -17.13 6.51
CA GLU A 231 7.86 -17.34 7.92
C GLU A 231 8.54 -18.69 8.15
N SER A 232 8.06 -19.76 7.50
CA SER A 232 8.67 -21.10 7.59
C SER A 232 10.00 -21.23 6.86
N ARG A 233 10.53 -20.14 6.27
CA ARG A 233 11.75 -20.13 5.45
C ARG A 233 11.71 -21.15 4.30
N GLY A 234 10.54 -21.28 3.68
CA GLY A 234 10.38 -22.10 2.48
C GLY A 234 11.32 -21.66 1.37
N THR A 235 11.44 -22.47 0.33
CA THR A 235 12.22 -22.10 -0.86
C THR A 235 11.68 -20.82 -1.47
N GLY A 236 12.56 -19.85 -1.71
CA GLY A 236 12.24 -18.61 -2.40
C GLY A 236 11.95 -18.84 -3.88
N ASP A 237 11.24 -17.91 -4.46
CA ASP A 237 10.82 -17.95 -5.86
C ASP A 237 11.74 -17.09 -6.76
N SER A 238 11.48 -17.14 -8.05
CA SER A 238 11.99 -16.22 -9.06
C SER A 238 10.84 -15.86 -10.00
N THR A 239 10.66 -14.56 -10.28
CA THR A 239 9.56 -14.11 -11.12
C THR A 239 10.08 -13.58 -12.46
N PRO A 240 9.33 -13.73 -13.57
CA PRO A 240 9.61 -13.00 -14.79
C PRO A 240 9.43 -11.49 -14.59
N PHE A 241 9.92 -10.69 -15.52
CA PHE A 241 9.53 -9.28 -15.55
C PHE A 241 8.00 -9.15 -15.68
N ALA A 242 7.42 -8.19 -14.97
CA ALA A 242 6.01 -7.90 -15.12
C ALA A 242 5.67 -7.54 -16.57
N LEU A 243 4.57 -8.10 -17.07
CA LEU A 243 4.00 -7.67 -18.34
C LEU A 243 3.54 -6.22 -18.20
N PRO A 244 3.61 -5.41 -19.27
CA PRO A 244 3.04 -4.07 -19.25
C PRO A 244 1.57 -4.12 -18.82
N GLY A 245 1.15 -3.17 -17.97
CA GLY A 245 -0.27 -2.98 -17.67
C GLY A 245 -1.08 -2.67 -18.94
N THR A 246 -2.38 -2.92 -18.89
CA THR A 246 -3.28 -2.66 -20.03
C THR A 246 -3.63 -1.19 -20.22
N CYS A 247 -3.15 -0.32 -19.32
CA CYS A 247 -3.38 1.11 -19.41
C CYS A 247 -2.77 1.73 -20.67
N THR A 248 -3.62 2.16 -21.56
CA THR A 248 -3.21 3.15 -22.57
C THR A 248 -3.25 4.52 -21.91
N ARG A 249 -2.11 5.02 -21.43
CA ARG A 249 -2.01 6.42 -21.03
C ARG A 249 -2.21 7.28 -22.28
N SER A 250 -3.34 7.97 -22.34
CA SER A 250 -3.64 8.98 -23.35
C SER A 250 -3.01 10.31 -22.99
#